data_0324774fa063b06dee7646673d197ba4
#
_entry.id   0324774fa063b06dee7646673d197ba4
#
_cell.length_a   1.000
_cell.length_b   1.000
_cell.length_c   1.000
_cell.angle_alpha   90.00
_cell.angle_beta   90.00
_cell.angle_gamma   90.00
#
_symmetry.space_group_name_H-M   'P 1'
#
loop_
_entity.id
_entity.type
_entity.pdbx_description
1 polymer ?
#
loop_
_entity_poly.entity_id
_entity_poly.type
_entity_poly.pdbx_seq_one_letter_code
_entity_poly.pdbx_strand_id
1 'polypeptide(L)'
;MNCCWCTITTNKLEESVVFYEEVIGLSVARRFSPSPDTEIAFLKDNRGFEVELLKNGRPTSDDLNGISLGFEVESLADTLALVKSKNIFVFGGPTKVPGCSFFFVKDPNGVSIQLIENDH
;
A
#
# COMPACT_ATOMS: atom_id res chain seq x y z
N MET A 1 -16.90 17.11 2.45
CA MET A 1 -15.86 16.62 1.51
C MET A 1 -15.16 15.45 2.17
N ASN A 2 -15.06 14.33 1.46
CA ASN A 2 -14.43 13.13 1.99
C ASN A 2 -13.42 12.60 0.98
N CYS A 3 -12.30 12.10 1.47
CA CYS A 3 -11.33 11.41 0.61
C CYS A 3 -11.88 10.01 0.28
N CYS A 4 -12.09 9.72 -1.00
CA CYS A 4 -12.69 8.46 -1.44
C CYS A 4 -11.64 7.38 -1.65
N TRP A 5 -10.57 7.72 -2.38
CA TRP A 5 -9.51 6.75 -2.67
C TRP A 5 -8.23 7.46 -3.05
N CYS A 6 -7.15 6.69 -3.06
CA CYS A 6 -5.85 7.09 -3.60
C CYS A 6 -5.60 6.26 -4.87
N THR A 7 -5.22 6.92 -5.95
CA THR A 7 -4.91 6.24 -7.21
C THR A 7 -3.41 6.11 -7.37
N ILE A 8 -2.97 4.89 -7.66
CA ILE A 8 -1.58 4.56 -7.97
C ILE A 8 -1.54 4.03 -9.39
N THR A 9 -0.85 4.76 -10.28
CA THR A 9 -0.61 4.30 -11.64
C THR A 9 0.52 3.30 -11.62
N THR A 10 0.31 2.14 -12.23
CA THR A 10 1.26 1.03 -12.14
C THR A 10 1.41 0.33 -13.49
N ASN A 11 2.59 -0.21 -13.74
CA ASN A 11 2.85 -1.17 -14.82
C ASN A 11 2.96 -2.60 -14.28
N LYS A 12 2.75 -2.78 -12.97
CA LYS A 12 2.89 -4.05 -12.26
C LYS A 12 1.60 -4.34 -11.51
N LEU A 13 0.48 -4.46 -12.24
CA LEU A 13 -0.84 -4.54 -11.61
C LEU A 13 -0.98 -5.77 -10.72
N GLU A 14 -0.63 -6.97 -11.22
CA GLU A 14 -0.80 -8.20 -10.45
C GLU A 14 0.12 -8.24 -9.22
N GLU A 15 1.37 -7.82 -9.37
CA GLU A 15 2.28 -7.72 -8.23
C GLU A 15 1.78 -6.74 -7.18
N SER A 16 1.19 -5.63 -7.63
CA SER A 16 0.64 -4.61 -6.74
C SER A 16 -0.59 -5.12 -6.01
N VAL A 17 -1.49 -5.83 -6.69
CA VAL A 17 -2.67 -6.45 -6.07
C VAL A 17 -2.22 -7.43 -4.99
N VAL A 18 -1.25 -8.29 -5.28
CA VAL A 18 -0.72 -9.25 -4.31
C VAL A 18 -0.14 -8.53 -3.09
N PHE A 19 0.62 -7.46 -3.31
CA PHE A 19 1.20 -6.69 -2.21
C PHE A 19 0.11 -6.12 -1.28
N TYR A 20 -0.89 -5.47 -1.86
CA TYR A 20 -1.94 -4.84 -1.03
C TYR A 20 -2.86 -5.86 -0.37
N GLU A 21 -3.07 -7.02 -0.97
CA GLU A 21 -3.83 -8.10 -0.34
C GLU A 21 -3.02 -8.84 0.74
N GLU A 22 -1.80 -9.27 0.42
CA GLU A 22 -1.06 -10.19 1.28
C GLU A 22 -0.20 -9.49 2.33
N VAL A 23 0.29 -8.28 2.04
CA VAL A 23 1.13 -7.53 2.97
C VAL A 23 0.30 -6.54 3.79
N ILE A 24 -0.49 -5.71 3.10
CA ILE A 24 -1.29 -4.68 3.76
C ILE A 24 -2.60 -5.26 4.31
N GLY A 25 -3.12 -6.30 3.69
CA GLY A 25 -4.35 -6.95 4.15
C GLY A 25 -5.62 -6.33 3.63
N LEU A 26 -5.55 -5.60 2.52
CA LEU A 26 -6.74 -5.07 1.87
C LEU A 26 -7.50 -6.18 1.14
N SER A 27 -8.76 -5.93 0.83
CA SER A 27 -9.60 -6.84 0.07
C SER A 27 -9.94 -6.24 -1.29
N VAL A 28 -9.87 -7.04 -2.34
CA VAL A 28 -10.29 -6.57 -3.66
C VAL A 28 -11.79 -6.28 -3.63
N ALA A 29 -12.14 -5.03 -3.91
CA ALA A 29 -13.53 -4.58 -3.95
C ALA A 29 -14.12 -4.80 -5.34
N ARG A 30 -13.35 -4.46 -6.39
CA ARG A 30 -13.77 -4.63 -7.78
C ARG A 30 -12.57 -4.54 -8.71
N ARG A 31 -12.69 -5.20 -9.85
CA ARG A 31 -11.71 -5.10 -10.94
C ARG A 31 -12.49 -4.99 -12.24
N PHE A 32 -12.01 -4.15 -13.15
CA PHE A 32 -12.66 -3.97 -14.45
C PHE A 32 -11.72 -3.30 -15.44
N SER A 33 -12.08 -3.36 -16.73
CA SER A 33 -11.33 -2.74 -17.81
C SER A 33 -12.28 -1.78 -18.55
N PRO A 34 -12.19 -0.45 -18.28
CA PRO A 34 -13.07 0.52 -18.93
C PRO A 34 -12.76 0.68 -20.42
N SER A 35 -11.56 0.27 -20.86
CA SER A 35 -11.16 0.26 -22.26
C SER A 35 -10.16 -0.87 -22.49
N PRO A 36 -9.84 -1.22 -23.76
CA PRO A 36 -8.88 -2.31 -24.03
C PRO A 36 -7.48 -2.08 -23.44
N ASP A 37 -7.09 -0.81 -23.28
CA ASP A 37 -5.74 -0.47 -22.82
C ASP A 37 -5.64 -0.20 -21.32
N THR A 38 -6.77 -0.27 -20.60
CA THR A 38 -6.82 0.13 -19.19
C THR A 38 -7.39 -0.99 -18.33
N GLU A 39 -6.70 -1.32 -17.26
CA GLU A 39 -7.16 -2.23 -16.22
C GLU A 39 -7.13 -1.51 -14.88
N ILE A 40 -8.19 -1.70 -14.10
CA ILE A 40 -8.34 -1.06 -12.79
C ILE A 40 -8.66 -2.12 -11.74
N ALA A 41 -8.02 -2.01 -10.58
CA ALA A 41 -8.35 -2.78 -9.39
C ALA A 41 -8.52 -1.83 -8.20
N PHE A 42 -9.65 -1.92 -7.54
CA PHE A 42 -9.89 -1.22 -6.27
C PHE A 42 -9.78 -2.21 -5.13
N LEU A 43 -8.96 -1.88 -4.13
CA LEU A 43 -8.83 -2.66 -2.91
C LEU A 43 -9.23 -1.77 -1.74
N LYS A 44 -9.91 -2.34 -0.75
CA LYS A 44 -10.44 -1.56 0.37
C LYS A 44 -9.97 -2.10 1.71
N ASP A 45 -9.89 -1.20 2.69
CA ASP A 45 -9.70 -1.58 4.08
C ASP A 45 -11.07 -1.80 4.76
N ASN A 46 -11.04 -2.06 6.06
CA ASN A 46 -12.26 -2.34 6.83
C ASN A 46 -13.05 -1.07 7.20
N ARG A 47 -12.57 0.11 6.86
CA ARG A 47 -13.23 1.39 7.13
C ARG A 47 -13.71 2.09 5.85
N GLY A 48 -13.49 1.47 4.70
CA GLY A 48 -13.98 1.97 3.42
C GLY A 48 -12.99 2.81 2.63
N PHE A 49 -11.76 3.02 3.12
CA PHE A 49 -10.74 3.65 2.31
C PHE A 49 -10.30 2.70 1.20
N GLU A 50 -10.15 3.24 -0.02
CA GLU A 50 -9.78 2.44 -1.18
C GLU A 50 -8.47 2.88 -1.79
N VAL A 51 -7.71 1.90 -2.28
CA VAL A 51 -6.57 2.13 -3.17
C VAL A 51 -7.00 1.68 -4.55
N GLU A 52 -6.90 2.60 -5.52
CA GLU A 52 -7.12 2.29 -6.92
C GLU A 52 -5.78 2.03 -7.59
N LEU A 53 -5.62 0.83 -8.16
CA LEU A 53 -4.45 0.51 -8.97
C LEU A 53 -4.85 0.61 -10.42
N LEU A 54 -4.19 1.50 -11.16
CA LEU A 54 -4.54 1.84 -12.53
C LEU A 54 -3.38 1.51 -13.47
N LYS A 55 -3.63 0.56 -14.37
CA LYS A 55 -2.68 0.21 -15.43
C LYS A 55 -3.24 0.72 -16.76
N ASN A 56 -2.54 1.67 -17.38
CA ASN A 56 -2.99 2.29 -18.63
C ASN A 56 -1.89 2.36 -19.68
N GLY A 57 -0.77 1.65 -19.49
CA GLY A 57 0.35 1.62 -20.42
C GLY A 57 1.23 2.86 -20.43
N ARG A 58 0.93 3.85 -19.60
CA ARG A 58 1.76 5.06 -19.52
C ARG A 58 3.01 4.80 -18.69
N PRO A 59 4.12 5.50 -19.00
CA PRO A 59 5.32 5.41 -18.17
C PRO A 59 5.02 5.83 -16.74
N THR A 60 5.62 5.10 -15.78
CA THR A 60 5.52 5.42 -14.36
C THR A 60 6.91 5.75 -13.84
N SER A 61 6.96 6.57 -12.78
CA SER A 61 8.21 6.91 -12.10
C SER A 61 8.34 6.09 -10.83
N ASP A 62 9.54 5.55 -10.58
CA ASP A 62 9.86 4.89 -9.32
C ASP A 62 10.16 5.90 -8.20
N ASP A 63 10.23 7.20 -8.56
CA ASP A 63 10.53 8.27 -7.63
C ASP A 63 9.24 8.98 -7.23
N LEU A 64 8.55 8.40 -6.24
CA LEU A 64 7.31 8.95 -5.69
C LEU A 64 7.57 9.63 -4.34
N ASN A 65 8.59 10.48 -4.31
CA ASN A 65 8.96 11.24 -3.12
C ASN A 65 7.87 12.25 -2.76
N GLY A 66 7.63 12.43 -1.48
CA GLY A 66 6.70 13.43 -0.98
C GLY A 66 5.33 12.91 -0.62
N ILE A 67 5.00 11.66 -0.97
CA ILE A 67 3.74 11.02 -0.59
C ILE A 67 4.02 9.70 0.11
N SER A 68 3.32 9.45 1.21
CA SER A 68 3.39 8.21 1.96
C SER A 68 1.97 7.81 2.37
N LEU A 69 1.67 6.53 2.28
CA LEU A 69 0.40 5.98 2.78
C LEU A 69 0.66 5.33 4.13
N GLY A 70 -0.12 5.70 5.14
CA GLY A 70 -0.02 5.12 6.46
C GLY A 70 -1.14 4.12 6.72
N PHE A 71 -0.78 2.92 7.17
CA PHE A 71 -1.75 1.89 7.55
C PHE A 71 -1.52 1.49 9.01
N GLU A 72 -2.58 1.56 9.81
CA GLU A 72 -2.53 1.13 11.20
C GLU A 72 -2.59 -0.39 11.26
N VAL A 73 -1.73 -0.98 12.09
CA VAL A 73 -1.68 -2.42 12.35
C VAL A 73 -1.86 -2.70 13.82
N GLU A 74 -2.33 -3.89 14.15
CA GLU A 74 -2.51 -4.29 15.56
C GLU A 74 -1.19 -4.59 16.24
N SER A 75 -0.25 -5.23 15.53
CA SER A 75 1.06 -5.60 16.07
C SER A 75 2.14 -5.24 15.06
N LEU A 76 2.96 -4.26 15.41
CA LEU A 76 4.08 -3.86 14.57
C LEU A 76 5.12 -4.99 14.48
N ALA A 77 5.35 -5.70 15.59
CA ALA A 77 6.29 -6.83 15.59
C ALA A 77 5.87 -7.94 14.64
N ASP A 78 4.57 -8.30 14.64
CA ASP A 78 4.05 -9.32 13.74
C ASP A 78 4.11 -8.86 12.28
N THR A 79 3.80 -7.59 12.03
CA THR A 79 3.87 -7.03 10.69
C THR A 79 5.31 -6.97 10.18
N LEU A 80 6.26 -6.62 11.05
CA LEU A 80 7.67 -6.63 10.71
C LEU A 80 8.14 -8.04 10.33
N ALA A 81 7.73 -9.05 11.10
CA ALA A 81 8.05 -10.46 10.79
C ALA A 81 7.45 -10.88 9.44
N LEU A 82 6.23 -10.44 9.15
CA LEU A 82 5.57 -10.73 7.88
C LEU A 82 6.33 -10.14 6.70
N VAL A 83 6.68 -8.86 6.74
CA VAL A 83 7.38 -8.21 5.61
C VAL A 83 8.76 -8.82 5.41
N LYS A 84 9.44 -9.19 6.49
CA LYS A 84 10.74 -9.87 6.39
C LYS A 84 10.61 -11.24 5.76
N SER A 85 9.56 -11.99 6.11
CA SER A 85 9.31 -13.33 5.54
C SER A 85 9.03 -13.27 4.04
N LYS A 86 8.58 -12.14 3.54
CA LYS A 86 8.31 -11.91 2.11
C LYS A 86 9.46 -11.20 1.40
N ASN A 87 10.61 -11.06 2.06
CA ASN A 87 11.81 -10.41 1.52
C ASN A 87 11.56 -8.95 1.12
N ILE A 88 10.71 -8.27 1.86
CA ILE A 88 10.44 -6.84 1.64
C ILE A 88 11.42 -6.03 2.48
N PHE A 89 12.11 -5.10 1.82
CA PHE A 89 13.12 -4.27 2.49
C PHE A 89 12.46 -3.18 3.34
N VAL A 90 12.87 -3.10 4.61
CA VAL A 90 12.45 -2.04 5.53
C VAL A 90 13.47 -0.91 5.39
N PHE A 91 13.07 0.19 4.74
CA PHE A 91 14.01 1.28 4.47
C PHE A 91 14.05 2.34 5.57
N GLY A 92 13.13 2.29 6.54
CA GLY A 92 13.11 3.20 7.67
C GLY A 92 12.48 2.57 8.90
N GLY A 93 13.10 2.78 10.07
CA GLY A 93 12.60 2.25 11.33
C GLY A 93 13.01 0.79 11.60
N PRO A 94 12.36 0.13 12.59
CA PRO A 94 11.28 0.64 13.44
C PRO A 94 11.69 1.82 14.31
N THR A 95 10.77 2.75 14.48
CA THR A 95 10.97 3.95 15.26
C THR A 95 9.85 4.09 16.29
N LYS A 96 10.21 4.42 17.52
CA LYS A 96 9.24 4.71 18.58
C LYS A 96 9.22 6.21 18.84
N VAL A 97 8.02 6.79 18.79
CA VAL A 97 7.78 8.19 19.12
C VAL A 97 6.66 8.24 20.18
N PRO A 98 6.41 9.39 20.83
CA PRO A 98 5.25 9.49 21.70
C PRO A 98 3.96 9.18 20.94
N GLY A 99 3.19 8.20 21.40
CA GLY A 99 1.89 7.83 20.86
C GLY A 99 1.88 6.69 19.86
N CYS A 100 3.01 6.34 19.23
CA CYS A 100 3.00 5.25 18.24
C CYS A 100 4.41 4.74 17.92
N SER A 101 4.43 3.62 17.23
CA SER A 101 5.64 3.05 16.64
C SER A 101 5.38 2.75 15.18
N PHE A 102 6.39 2.82 14.33
CA PHE A 102 6.20 2.61 12.90
C PHE A 102 7.47 2.19 12.19
N PHE A 103 7.31 1.65 11.00
CA PHE A 103 8.40 1.45 10.06
C PHE A 103 7.91 1.70 8.63
N PHE A 104 8.84 1.78 7.68
CA PHE A 104 8.54 2.09 6.29
C PHE A 104 9.02 0.98 5.36
N VAL A 105 8.17 0.62 4.41
CA VAL A 105 8.51 -0.23 3.27
C VAL A 105 8.05 0.47 2.00
N LYS A 106 8.42 -0.08 0.84
CA LYS A 106 7.90 0.40 -0.44
C LYS A 106 7.03 -0.67 -1.08
N ASP A 107 5.96 -0.22 -1.74
CA ASP A 107 5.17 -1.12 -2.57
C ASP A 107 5.93 -1.45 -3.87
N PRO A 108 5.41 -2.33 -4.76
CA PRO A 108 6.11 -2.66 -6.00
C PRO A 108 6.33 -1.48 -6.95
N ASN A 109 5.65 -0.36 -6.74
CA ASN A 109 5.75 0.83 -7.59
C ASN A 109 6.65 1.92 -7.00
N GLY A 110 7.24 1.68 -5.83
CA GLY A 110 8.06 2.66 -5.15
C GLY A 110 7.28 3.60 -4.22
N VAL A 111 6.01 3.35 -3.99
CA VAL A 111 5.20 4.14 -3.05
C VAL A 111 5.66 3.84 -1.63
N SER A 112 5.92 4.90 -0.86
CA SER A 112 6.28 4.78 0.55
C SER A 112 5.06 4.36 1.37
N ILE A 113 5.19 3.26 2.10
CA ILE A 113 4.14 2.71 2.96
C ILE A 113 4.64 2.74 4.40
N GLN A 114 3.89 3.42 5.27
CA GLN A 114 4.17 3.46 6.70
C GLN A 114 3.23 2.50 7.43
N LEU A 115 3.80 1.57 8.18
CA LEU A 115 3.02 0.65 9.03
C LEU A 115 3.10 1.19 10.45
N ILE A 116 1.96 1.41 11.09
CA ILE A 116 1.86 2.15 12.35
C ILE A 116 1.10 1.33 13.38
N GLU A 117 1.69 1.16 14.56
CA GLU A 117 0.99 0.66 15.73
C GLU A 117 0.82 1.82 16.70
N ASN A 118 -0.42 2.19 16.99
CA ASN A 118 -0.72 3.23 17.96
C ASN A 118 -0.67 2.68 19.38
N ASP A 119 -0.22 3.48 20.32
CA ASP A 119 -0.27 3.14 21.75
C ASP A 119 -1.73 3.17 22.22
N HIS A 120 -2.04 2.29 23.16
CA HIS A 120 -3.39 2.19 23.74
C HIS A 120 -3.40 2.67 25.18
#